data_c5b74f23037ad6d6f05c9b4d388fabb1
#
_entry.id   c5b74f23037ad6d6f05c9b4d388fabb1
#
_cell.length_a   1.000
_cell.length_b   1.000
_cell.length_c   1.000
_cell.angle_alpha   90.00
_cell.angle_beta   90.00
_cell.angle_gamma   90.00
#
_symmetry.space_group_name_H-M   'P 1'
#
loop_
_entity.id
_entity.type
_entity.pdbx_description
1 polymer ?
#
loop_
_entity_poly.entity_id
_entity_poly.type
_entity_poly.pdbx_seq_one_letter_code
_entity_poly.pdbx_strand_id
1 'polypeptide(L)'
;MNRRTRALTVLACALLLPLAGCTTEHTDRPARTPDDTIRAATLTLTDRCLTRQGLTPPRPGQRPANRAEEQRVAAALFGRPPAELSLTLANGIAVRAHTDGCLAAAQRTLYGDQKRWFQVSTVVNNLKPEAAHRDLSLASVRVRHRAELTDWQRLRSRALDASTRVLHTTSH
;
A
#
# COMPACT_ATOMS: atom_id res chain seq x y z
N MET A 1 -14.74 63.94 -45.43
CA MET A 1 -13.83 64.28 -46.59
C MET A 1 -12.57 63.51 -46.41
N ASN A 2 -12.14 62.93 -47.46
CA ASN A 2 -10.90 62.26 -47.82
C ASN A 2 -10.87 60.71 -47.76
N ARG A 3 -11.07 60.28 -48.97
CA ARG A 3 -10.66 59.01 -49.60
C ARG A 3 -9.14 58.89 -49.65
N ARG A 4 -8.65 57.65 -49.61
CA ARG A 4 -7.54 57.10 -50.47
C ARG A 4 -7.36 55.65 -50.07
N THR A 5 -7.91 54.71 -50.83
CA THR A 5 -7.44 53.84 -51.96
C THR A 5 -6.04 53.23 -51.88
N ARG A 6 -6.04 51.90 -52.15
CA ARG A 6 -5.02 51.01 -52.73
C ARG A 6 -4.03 50.41 -51.71
N ALA A 7 -3.67 49.15 -51.68
CA ALA A 7 -3.47 48.23 -52.81
C ALA A 7 -3.57 46.78 -52.36
N LEU A 8 -4.02 45.89 -53.26
CA LEU A 8 -3.91 44.44 -53.19
C LEU A 8 -2.43 44.04 -53.32
N THR A 9 -1.98 43.15 -52.42
CA THR A 9 -0.83 42.33 -52.70
C THR A 9 -1.18 40.88 -52.33
N VAL A 10 -1.41 40.10 -53.38
CA VAL A 10 -1.53 38.63 -53.32
C VAL A 10 -0.16 38.07 -53.08
N LEU A 11 0.07 37.41 -51.98
CA LEU A 11 1.28 36.60 -51.77
C LEU A 11 0.82 35.17 -51.44
N ALA A 12 1.05 34.32 -52.41
CA ALA A 12 0.91 32.88 -52.29
C ALA A 12 1.98 32.36 -51.35
N CYS A 13 1.57 31.84 -50.17
CA CYS A 13 2.46 31.11 -49.29
C CYS A 13 2.07 29.66 -49.28
N ALA A 14 3.02 28.82 -49.69
CA ALA A 14 2.99 27.39 -49.81
C ALA A 14 2.57 26.71 -48.50
N LEU A 15 1.62 25.76 -48.61
CA LEU A 15 1.23 24.81 -47.59
C LEU A 15 2.40 23.85 -47.29
N LEU A 16 3.18 24.15 -46.25
CA LEU A 16 4.01 23.17 -45.57
C LEU A 16 3.17 22.57 -44.45
N LEU A 17 2.63 21.37 -44.67
CA LEU A 17 2.01 20.54 -43.65
C LEU A 17 3.13 20.05 -42.70
N PRO A 18 3.14 20.43 -41.40
CA PRO A 18 3.95 19.71 -40.44
C PRO A 18 3.30 18.34 -40.20
N LEU A 19 4.02 17.27 -40.52
CA LEU A 19 3.78 15.93 -40.01
C LEU A 19 3.84 16.02 -38.47
N ALA A 20 2.68 16.14 -37.83
CA ALA A 20 2.55 15.96 -36.40
C ALA A 20 2.89 14.49 -36.12
N GLY A 21 4.15 14.22 -35.77
CA GLY A 21 4.57 12.98 -35.16
C GLY A 21 3.80 12.84 -33.88
N CYS A 22 2.95 11.81 -33.75
CA CYS A 22 2.43 11.35 -32.47
C CYS A 22 3.63 10.87 -31.64
N THR A 23 4.22 11.77 -30.87
CA THR A 23 5.03 11.38 -29.73
C THR A 23 4.04 10.76 -28.76
N THR A 24 4.03 9.42 -28.67
CA THR A 24 3.46 8.71 -27.53
C THR A 24 4.15 9.27 -26.30
N GLU A 25 3.50 10.19 -25.59
CA GLU A 25 3.87 10.54 -24.24
C GLU A 25 3.87 9.22 -23.46
N HIS A 26 5.04 8.67 -23.27
CA HIS A 26 5.28 7.63 -22.29
C HIS A 26 5.07 8.33 -20.96
N THR A 27 3.84 8.27 -20.44
CA THR A 27 3.51 8.71 -19.09
C THR A 27 4.34 7.85 -18.16
N ASP A 28 5.53 8.34 -17.79
CA ASP A 28 6.36 7.73 -16.77
C ASP A 28 5.50 7.64 -15.50
N ARG A 29 4.88 6.46 -15.29
CA ARG A 29 4.18 6.19 -14.05
C ARG A 29 5.21 6.31 -12.94
N PRO A 30 5.02 7.24 -11.98
CA PRO A 30 6.01 7.45 -10.92
C PRO A 30 6.33 6.10 -10.26
N ALA A 31 7.63 5.86 -10.05
CA ALA A 31 8.10 4.64 -9.41
C ALA A 31 7.38 4.45 -8.07
N ARG A 32 6.92 3.23 -7.81
CA ARG A 32 6.22 2.91 -6.55
C ARG A 32 7.12 3.20 -5.37
N THR A 33 6.57 3.83 -4.35
CA THR A 33 7.28 3.95 -3.07
C THR A 33 7.51 2.57 -2.43
N PRO A 34 8.47 2.41 -1.50
CA PRO A 34 8.64 1.17 -0.76
C PRO A 34 7.35 0.67 -0.09
N ASP A 35 6.55 1.58 0.48
CA ASP A 35 5.28 1.23 1.11
C ASP A 35 4.24 0.77 0.10
N ASP A 36 4.15 1.41 -1.05
CA ASP A 36 3.25 0.99 -2.12
C ASP A 36 3.65 -0.37 -2.70
N THR A 37 4.95 -0.65 -2.79
CA THR A 37 5.48 -1.95 -3.22
C THR A 37 5.07 -3.06 -2.25
N ILE A 38 5.26 -2.86 -0.94
CA ILE A 38 4.86 -3.82 0.09
C ILE A 38 3.34 -3.99 0.10
N ARG A 39 2.58 -2.91 -0.01
CA ARG A 39 1.11 -2.95 -0.10
C ARG A 39 0.63 -3.75 -1.31
N ALA A 40 1.18 -3.49 -2.49
CA ALA A 40 0.83 -4.20 -3.71
C ALA A 40 1.11 -5.71 -3.60
N ALA A 41 2.27 -6.10 -3.05
CA ALA A 41 2.59 -7.50 -2.82
C ALA A 41 1.67 -8.15 -1.78
N THR A 42 1.32 -7.44 -0.71
CA THR A 42 0.36 -7.92 0.30
C THR A 42 -0.99 -8.21 -0.37
N LEU A 43 -1.52 -7.28 -1.17
CA LEU A 43 -2.76 -7.49 -1.92
C LEU A 43 -2.66 -8.69 -2.86
N THR A 44 -1.58 -8.81 -3.62
CA THR A 44 -1.36 -9.95 -4.52
C THR A 44 -1.39 -11.29 -3.77
N LEU A 45 -0.74 -11.38 -2.62
CA LEU A 45 -0.69 -12.59 -1.81
C LEU A 45 -2.04 -12.91 -1.17
N THR A 46 -2.75 -11.91 -0.65
CA THR A 46 -4.08 -12.10 -0.05
C THR A 46 -5.10 -12.49 -1.11
N ASP A 47 -5.08 -11.86 -2.28
CA ASP A 47 -5.96 -12.20 -3.40
C ASP A 47 -5.77 -13.65 -3.86
N ARG A 48 -4.53 -14.08 -4.06
CA ARG A 48 -4.20 -15.46 -4.40
C ARG A 48 -4.67 -16.45 -3.33
N CYS A 49 -4.53 -16.09 -2.06
CA CYS A 49 -4.97 -16.92 -0.95
C CYS A 49 -6.50 -17.08 -0.92
N LEU A 50 -7.26 -15.98 -1.07
CA LEU A 50 -8.72 -16.01 -1.14
C LEU A 50 -9.21 -16.78 -2.35
N THR A 51 -8.62 -16.56 -3.53
CA THR A 51 -8.98 -17.28 -4.76
C THR A 51 -8.77 -18.79 -4.62
N ARG A 52 -7.67 -19.23 -4.00
CA ARG A 52 -7.46 -20.67 -3.70
C ARG A 52 -8.49 -21.27 -2.76
N GLN A 53 -9.17 -20.45 -1.96
CA GLN A 53 -10.28 -20.86 -1.09
C GLN A 53 -11.65 -20.74 -1.79
N GLY A 54 -11.68 -20.43 -3.10
CA GLY A 54 -12.91 -20.23 -3.87
C GLY A 54 -13.67 -18.96 -3.51
N LEU A 55 -12.98 -17.98 -2.92
CA LEU A 55 -13.55 -16.69 -2.52
C LEU A 55 -13.14 -15.59 -3.47
N THR A 56 -14.04 -14.64 -3.70
CA THR A 56 -13.76 -13.44 -4.51
C THR A 56 -13.02 -12.39 -3.67
N PRO A 57 -11.82 -11.97 -4.07
CA PRO A 57 -11.11 -10.89 -3.38
C PRO A 57 -11.92 -9.58 -3.41
N PRO A 58 -12.06 -8.89 -2.27
CA PRO A 58 -12.80 -7.63 -2.22
C PRO A 58 -12.11 -6.54 -3.05
N ARG A 59 -12.91 -5.73 -3.74
CA ARG A 59 -12.43 -4.59 -4.53
C ARG A 59 -13.13 -3.30 -4.08
N PRO A 60 -12.43 -2.15 -4.12
CA PRO A 60 -13.05 -0.86 -3.86
C PRO A 60 -14.29 -0.66 -4.74
N GLY A 61 -15.39 -0.23 -4.14
CA GLY A 61 -16.65 0.01 -4.86
C GLY A 61 -17.49 -1.24 -5.17
N GLN A 62 -16.98 -2.45 -4.99
CA GLN A 62 -17.75 -3.69 -5.11
C GLN A 62 -18.42 -4.03 -3.78
N ARG A 63 -19.70 -4.40 -3.84
CA ARG A 63 -20.44 -4.91 -2.68
C ARG A 63 -20.43 -6.45 -2.72
N PRO A 64 -20.28 -7.11 -1.57
CA PRO A 64 -20.50 -8.56 -1.47
C PRO A 64 -21.91 -8.94 -1.95
N ALA A 65 -22.08 -10.12 -2.50
CA ALA A 65 -23.38 -10.60 -2.97
C ALA A 65 -24.39 -10.68 -1.81
N ASN A 66 -23.92 -11.05 -0.63
CA ASN A 66 -24.71 -11.10 0.59
C ASN A 66 -23.82 -11.08 1.85
N ARG A 67 -24.46 -10.92 3.01
CA ARG A 67 -23.77 -10.85 4.32
C ARG A 67 -23.00 -12.14 4.66
N ALA A 68 -23.49 -13.31 4.23
CA ALA A 68 -22.80 -14.57 4.51
C ALA A 68 -21.48 -14.67 3.72
N GLU A 69 -21.45 -14.20 2.49
CA GLU A 69 -20.23 -14.13 1.69
C GLU A 69 -19.22 -13.12 2.30
N GLU A 70 -19.69 -11.94 2.70
CA GLU A 70 -18.88 -10.95 3.38
C GLU A 70 -18.20 -11.54 4.64
N GLN A 71 -18.96 -12.24 5.48
CA GLN A 71 -18.43 -12.89 6.68
C GLN A 71 -17.41 -14.00 6.35
N ARG A 72 -17.64 -14.79 5.31
CA ARG A 72 -16.68 -15.83 4.86
C ARG A 72 -15.38 -15.21 4.37
N VAL A 73 -15.46 -14.16 3.55
CA VAL A 73 -14.29 -13.43 3.04
C VAL A 73 -13.53 -12.77 4.19
N ALA A 74 -14.22 -12.12 5.12
CA ALA A 74 -13.60 -11.52 6.29
C ALA A 74 -12.88 -12.56 7.18
N ALA A 75 -13.52 -13.70 7.46
CA ALA A 75 -12.93 -14.78 8.23
C ALA A 75 -11.69 -15.39 7.53
N ALA A 76 -11.75 -15.56 6.19
CA ALA A 76 -10.64 -16.07 5.42
C ALA A 76 -9.49 -15.06 5.33
N LEU A 77 -9.80 -13.77 5.25
CA LEU A 77 -8.80 -12.71 5.12
C LEU A 77 -8.11 -12.41 6.46
N PHE A 78 -8.89 -12.22 7.52
CA PHE A 78 -8.38 -11.75 8.81
C PHE A 78 -8.16 -12.85 9.85
N GLY A 79 -8.71 -14.05 9.64
CA GLY A 79 -8.69 -15.14 10.60
C GLY A 79 -9.97 -15.23 11.43
N ARG A 80 -10.05 -16.28 12.23
CA ARG A 80 -11.22 -16.56 13.10
C ARG A 80 -10.89 -16.33 14.57
N PRO A 81 -11.84 -15.82 15.38
CA PRO A 81 -11.66 -15.72 16.83
C PRO A 81 -11.39 -17.09 17.49
N PRO A 82 -10.57 -17.09 18.58
CA PRO A 82 -9.91 -15.95 19.22
C PRO A 82 -8.64 -15.51 18.49
N ALA A 83 -8.24 -14.21 18.64
CA ALA A 83 -6.96 -13.71 18.15
C ALA A 83 -5.82 -14.18 19.06
N GLU A 84 -4.75 -14.76 18.48
CA GLU A 84 -3.65 -15.38 19.23
C GLU A 84 -2.56 -14.38 19.62
N LEU A 85 -2.47 -13.26 18.89
CA LEU A 85 -1.54 -12.19 19.22
C LEU A 85 -2.26 -11.06 19.94
N SER A 86 -1.64 -10.55 21.01
CA SER A 86 -2.12 -9.41 21.74
C SER A 86 -0.96 -8.57 22.27
N LEU A 87 -1.10 -7.25 22.21
CA LEU A 87 -0.18 -6.28 22.80
C LEU A 87 -0.97 -5.17 23.47
N THR A 88 -0.73 -4.93 24.76
CA THR A 88 -1.33 -3.81 25.47
C THR A 88 -0.47 -2.55 25.32
N LEU A 89 -1.08 -1.49 24.84
CA LEU A 89 -0.44 -0.17 24.66
C LEU A 89 -0.32 0.57 25.98
N ALA A 90 0.48 1.63 26.00
CA ALA A 90 0.70 2.47 27.19
C ALA A 90 -0.59 3.05 27.79
N ASN A 91 -1.60 3.30 26.97
CA ASN A 91 -2.92 3.80 27.36
C ASN A 91 -3.91 2.70 27.81
N GLY A 92 -3.45 1.44 27.95
CA GLY A 92 -4.28 0.30 28.36
C GLY A 92 -5.06 -0.38 27.23
N ILE A 93 -5.04 0.16 25.99
CA ILE A 93 -5.75 -0.46 24.86
C ILE A 93 -5.00 -1.71 24.40
N ALA A 94 -5.71 -2.83 24.31
CA ALA A 94 -5.17 -4.06 23.73
C ALA A 94 -5.39 -4.10 22.21
N VAL A 95 -4.29 -4.13 21.46
CA VAL A 95 -4.29 -4.42 20.02
C VAL A 95 -4.16 -5.91 19.84
N ARG A 96 -4.97 -6.49 18.94
CA ARG A 96 -5.01 -7.94 18.72
C ARG A 96 -4.84 -8.24 17.22
N ALA A 97 -4.26 -9.40 16.90
CA ALA A 97 -4.16 -9.91 15.55
C ALA A 97 -4.25 -11.45 15.55
N HIS A 98 -4.65 -11.99 14.42
CA HIS A 98 -4.71 -13.43 14.21
C HIS A 98 -3.42 -13.93 13.56
N THR A 99 -3.08 -15.21 13.80
CA THR A 99 -1.97 -15.89 13.13
C THR A 99 -2.44 -16.74 11.95
N ASP A 100 -3.73 -16.98 11.85
CA ASP A 100 -4.40 -17.60 10.70
C ASP A 100 -4.89 -16.54 9.70
N GLY A 101 -5.48 -16.99 8.59
CA GLY A 101 -6.00 -16.13 7.54
C GLY A 101 -4.97 -15.67 6.50
N CYS A 102 -5.49 -15.14 5.40
CA CYS A 102 -4.70 -14.76 4.23
C CYS A 102 -3.75 -13.59 4.50
N LEU A 103 -4.17 -12.64 5.33
CA LEU A 103 -3.33 -11.50 5.71
C LEU A 103 -2.12 -11.95 6.56
N ALA A 104 -2.35 -12.82 7.53
CA ALA A 104 -1.31 -13.40 8.35
C ALA A 104 -0.31 -14.21 7.51
N ALA A 105 -0.81 -14.99 6.55
CA ALA A 105 0.02 -15.74 5.60
C ALA A 105 0.87 -14.80 4.72
N ALA A 106 0.28 -13.72 4.20
CA ALA A 106 1.00 -12.71 3.44
C ALA A 106 2.09 -12.03 4.29
N GLN A 107 1.79 -11.68 5.55
CA GLN A 107 2.76 -11.10 6.48
C GLN A 107 3.93 -12.05 6.76
N ARG A 108 3.66 -13.35 6.98
CA ARG A 108 4.74 -14.35 7.14
C ARG A 108 5.63 -14.43 5.89
N THR A 109 5.04 -14.41 4.71
CA THR A 109 5.80 -14.45 3.45
C THR A 109 6.70 -13.21 3.30
N LEU A 110 6.19 -12.01 3.58
CA LEU A 110 6.91 -10.77 3.37
C LEU A 110 7.92 -10.48 4.49
N TYR A 111 7.47 -10.52 5.74
CA TYR A 111 8.29 -10.12 6.90
C TYR A 111 9.07 -11.28 7.52
N GLY A 112 8.69 -12.55 7.25
CA GLY A 112 9.30 -13.75 7.79
C GLY A 112 8.81 -14.10 9.19
N ASP A 113 8.80 -13.16 10.11
CA ASP A 113 8.32 -13.33 11.49
C ASP A 113 7.09 -12.44 11.73
N GLN A 114 5.90 -13.03 11.58
CA GLN A 114 4.64 -12.31 11.75
C GLN A 114 4.45 -11.82 13.20
N LYS A 115 4.82 -12.64 14.19
CA LYS A 115 4.67 -12.27 15.60
C LYS A 115 5.53 -11.05 15.93
N ARG A 116 6.81 -11.08 15.52
CA ARG A 116 7.71 -9.96 15.74
C ARG A 116 7.26 -8.72 14.96
N TRP A 117 6.82 -8.90 13.70
CA TRP A 117 6.26 -7.80 12.92
C TRP A 117 5.06 -7.16 13.59
N PHE A 118 4.10 -7.96 14.08
CA PHE A 118 2.95 -7.46 14.83
C PHE A 118 3.40 -6.62 16.03
N GLN A 119 4.30 -7.14 16.87
CA GLN A 119 4.80 -6.43 18.04
C GLN A 119 5.44 -5.08 17.69
N VAL A 120 6.43 -5.09 16.80
CA VAL A 120 7.20 -3.87 16.50
C VAL A 120 6.38 -2.85 15.70
N SER A 121 5.54 -3.30 14.76
CA SER A 121 4.69 -2.39 14.00
C SER A 121 3.62 -1.74 14.89
N THR A 122 3.05 -2.47 15.83
CA THR A 122 2.09 -1.93 16.81
C THR A 122 2.77 -0.88 17.69
N VAL A 123 3.97 -1.13 18.21
CA VAL A 123 4.73 -0.14 18.98
C VAL A 123 5.05 1.09 18.13
N VAL A 124 5.65 0.91 16.96
CA VAL A 124 6.11 2.03 16.11
C VAL A 124 4.95 2.91 15.65
N ASN A 125 3.81 2.31 15.32
CA ASN A 125 2.61 3.05 14.92
C ASN A 125 1.97 3.83 16.08
N ASN A 126 2.30 3.49 17.35
CA ASN A 126 1.74 4.10 18.54
C ASN A 126 2.73 4.99 19.32
N LEU A 127 3.91 5.30 18.77
CA LEU A 127 4.88 6.17 19.46
C LEU A 127 4.34 7.59 19.73
N LYS A 128 3.60 8.18 18.79
CA LYS A 128 2.98 9.51 18.99
C LYS A 128 1.85 9.47 20.04
N PRO A 129 0.88 8.54 19.96
CA PRO A 129 -0.11 8.33 21.01
C PRO A 129 0.51 8.07 22.39
N GLU A 130 1.56 7.28 22.48
CA GLU A 130 2.28 7.04 23.75
C GLU A 130 2.92 8.34 24.29
N ALA A 131 3.58 9.12 23.43
CA ALA A 131 4.18 10.39 23.82
C ALA A 131 3.14 11.34 24.42
N ALA A 132 2.00 11.49 23.75
CA ALA A 132 0.89 12.31 24.23
C ALA A 132 0.28 11.78 25.54
N HIS A 133 0.07 10.47 25.65
CA HIS A 133 -0.51 9.84 26.85
C HIS A 133 0.39 9.98 28.09
N ARG A 134 1.71 9.94 27.90
CA ARG A 134 2.70 10.02 28.99
C ARG A 134 3.25 11.42 29.24
N ASP A 135 2.79 12.42 28.52
CA ASP A 135 3.34 13.78 28.53
C ASP A 135 4.88 13.81 28.31
N LEU A 136 5.33 13.04 27.31
CA LEU A 136 6.73 12.92 26.94
C LEU A 136 6.99 13.47 25.53
N SER A 137 8.22 13.88 25.28
CA SER A 137 8.62 14.20 23.90
C SER A 137 8.64 12.90 23.05
N LEU A 138 8.32 13.03 21.75
CA LEU A 138 8.42 11.91 20.82
C LEU A 138 9.86 11.39 20.73
N ALA A 139 10.87 12.26 20.91
CA ALA A 139 12.27 11.87 20.93
C ALA A 139 12.55 10.92 22.11
N SER A 140 12.08 11.25 23.31
CA SER A 140 12.23 10.40 24.51
C SER A 140 11.57 9.02 24.32
N VAL A 141 10.37 8.99 23.72
CA VAL A 141 9.66 7.72 23.44
C VAL A 141 10.43 6.90 22.39
N ARG A 142 10.97 7.52 21.34
CA ARG A 142 11.82 6.82 20.36
C ARG A 142 13.09 6.23 20.97
N VAL A 143 13.74 6.92 21.89
CA VAL A 143 14.89 6.37 22.62
C VAL A 143 14.50 5.14 23.42
N ARG A 144 13.36 5.18 24.11
CA ARG A 144 12.80 4.05 24.88
C ARG A 144 12.55 2.83 24.00
N HIS A 145 12.02 3.04 22.79
CA HIS A 145 11.66 1.99 21.84
C HIS A 145 12.68 1.79 20.70
N ARG A 146 13.97 2.08 20.99
CA ARG A 146 15.02 1.98 19.96
C ARG A 146 15.17 0.58 19.40
N ALA A 147 15.02 -0.45 20.23
CA ALA A 147 15.13 -1.85 19.78
C ALA A 147 13.98 -2.22 18.81
N GLU A 148 12.75 -1.81 19.14
CA GLU A 148 11.58 -2.02 18.31
C GLU A 148 11.70 -1.26 16.96
N LEU A 149 12.21 -0.04 16.98
CA LEU A 149 12.47 0.74 15.78
C LEU A 149 13.50 0.07 14.87
N THR A 150 14.59 -0.47 15.44
CA THR A 150 15.62 -1.19 14.69
C THR A 150 15.05 -2.46 14.06
N ASP A 151 14.30 -3.24 14.80
CA ASP A 151 13.67 -4.46 14.28
C ASP A 151 12.60 -4.16 13.24
N TRP A 152 11.81 -3.10 13.45
CA TRP A 152 10.82 -2.65 12.47
C TRP A 152 11.48 -2.28 11.12
N GLN A 153 12.59 -1.54 11.14
CA GLN A 153 13.35 -1.19 9.95
C GLN A 153 13.88 -2.45 9.23
N ARG A 154 14.49 -3.37 9.98
CA ARG A 154 15.01 -4.63 9.45
C ARG A 154 13.94 -5.49 8.79
N LEU A 155 12.80 -5.68 9.46
CA LEU A 155 11.68 -6.46 8.93
C LEU A 155 11.04 -5.78 7.71
N ARG A 156 10.95 -4.45 7.70
CA ARG A 156 10.42 -3.70 6.57
C ARG A 156 11.36 -3.77 5.35
N SER A 157 12.67 -3.72 5.53
CA SER A 157 13.64 -3.95 4.44
C SER A 157 13.47 -5.34 3.83
N ARG A 158 13.41 -6.38 4.67
CA ARG A 158 13.12 -7.75 4.21
C ARG A 158 11.80 -7.83 3.43
N ALA A 159 10.75 -7.17 3.93
CA ALA A 159 9.46 -7.17 3.27
C ALA A 159 9.51 -6.50 1.89
N LEU A 160 10.28 -5.43 1.74
CA LEU A 160 10.48 -4.76 0.45
C LEU A 160 11.13 -5.70 -0.57
N ASP A 161 12.22 -6.39 -0.18
CA ASP A 161 12.90 -7.35 -1.04
C ASP A 161 11.99 -8.52 -1.43
N ALA A 162 11.23 -9.06 -0.47
CA ALA A 162 10.26 -10.12 -0.73
C ALA A 162 9.12 -9.64 -1.65
N SER A 163 8.65 -8.42 -1.44
CA SER A 163 7.58 -7.81 -2.25
C SER A 163 7.99 -7.63 -3.71
N THR A 164 9.22 -7.18 -3.94
CA THR A 164 9.78 -7.04 -5.29
C THR A 164 9.76 -8.39 -6.01
N ARG A 165 10.21 -9.46 -5.36
CA ARG A 165 10.16 -10.83 -5.94
C ARG A 165 8.73 -11.28 -6.25
N VAL A 166 7.77 -11.07 -5.31
CA VAL A 166 6.36 -11.44 -5.50
C VAL A 166 5.76 -10.75 -6.71
N LEU A 167 6.04 -9.46 -6.90
CA LEU A 167 5.47 -8.68 -8.00
C LEU A 167 6.11 -9.04 -9.35
N HIS A 168 7.41 -9.35 -9.38
CA HIS A 168 8.07 -9.81 -10.61
C HIS A 168 7.53 -11.16 -11.10
N THR A 169 7.28 -12.11 -10.21
CA THR A 169 6.71 -13.43 -10.59
C THR A 169 5.24 -13.36 -11.03
N THR A 170 4.60 -12.22 -10.93
CA THR A 170 3.20 -12.02 -11.32
C THR A 170 3.08 -11.36 -12.70
N SER A 171 4.17 -10.80 -13.21
CA SER A 171 4.19 -10.06 -14.48
C SER A 171 4.53 -10.95 -15.68
N HIS A 172 4.71 -12.25 -15.48
CA HIS A 172 4.91 -13.32 -16.46
C HIS A 172 3.75 -14.31 -16.44
#